data_b2b1996e897e2f3d1afefd175b0b1ec5
#
_entry.id   b2b1996e897e2f3d1afefd175b0b1ec5
#
_cell.length_a   1.000
_cell.length_b   1.000
_cell.length_c   1.000
_cell.angle_alpha   90.00
_cell.angle_beta   90.00
_cell.angle_gamma   90.00
#
_symmetry.space_group_name_H-M   'P 1'
#
loop_
_entity.id
_entity.type
_entity.pdbx_description
1 polymer ?
#
loop_
_entity_poly.entity_id
_entity_poly.type
_entity_poly.pdbx_seq_one_letter_code
_entity_poly.pdbx_strand_id
1 'polypeptide(L)'
;MKSKLLVIGHRGAKGHFAENTIESIKKAMDLGVDGIEIDVHRCATGQLVVLHDFTLDRMTDATGEVSKQTLKELKRAVVKGYCQIPTLSEVLAFVDNKFLLNIELKGQDTAKEAARLITFFVDKKGWEYKNIIVSSFQRNLLEEVYKINDKIPLGVITETNIEEAIATAELVKAESIHLNYTMLTEEIVEELKENYKVIAFTVNNLNPIKRIKSYGVDGMITDFPDRI
;
A
#
# COMPACT_ATOMS: atom_id res chain seq x y z
N MET A 1 24.33 0.19 12.82
CA MET A 1 23.34 -0.82 13.30
C MET A 1 22.44 -1.14 12.14
N LYS A 2 22.17 -2.43 11.85
CA LYS A 2 21.17 -2.77 10.82
C LYS A 2 19.82 -2.25 11.28
N SER A 3 19.09 -1.52 10.43
CA SER A 3 17.72 -1.08 10.72
C SER A 3 16.83 -2.30 10.99
N LYS A 4 15.82 -2.15 11.87
CA LYS A 4 14.83 -3.19 12.08
C LYS A 4 14.07 -3.42 10.78
N LEU A 5 13.92 -4.68 10.35
CA LEU A 5 13.08 -5.06 9.22
C LEU A 5 11.61 -4.75 9.53
N LEU A 6 10.95 -3.99 8.65
CA LEU A 6 9.52 -3.72 8.77
C LEU A 6 8.70 -4.90 8.20
N VAL A 7 7.77 -5.41 8.98
CA VAL A 7 6.77 -6.39 8.55
C VAL A 7 5.50 -5.64 8.17
N ILE A 8 5.10 -5.73 6.90
CA ILE A 8 3.95 -5.00 6.35
C ILE A 8 2.91 -6.01 5.87
N GLY A 9 1.71 -5.94 6.42
CA GLY A 9 0.59 -6.81 6.04
C GLY A 9 0.00 -6.39 4.70
N HIS A 10 0.08 -7.27 3.68
CA HIS A 10 -0.44 -7.06 2.32
C HIS A 10 -1.95 -7.07 2.32
N ARG A 11 -2.57 -5.94 1.97
CA ARG A 11 -4.03 -5.74 2.02
C ARG A 11 -4.61 -6.11 3.39
N GLY A 12 -3.86 -5.79 4.44
CA GLY A 12 -4.04 -6.32 5.79
C GLY A 12 -3.32 -7.66 5.99
N ALA A 13 -4.00 -8.66 6.53
CA ALA A 13 -3.53 -10.05 6.63
C ALA A 13 -4.31 -10.93 5.64
N LYS A 14 -4.10 -10.73 4.34
CA LYS A 14 -4.84 -11.34 3.22
C LYS A 14 -4.87 -12.87 3.27
N GLY A 15 -3.83 -13.50 3.81
CA GLY A 15 -3.79 -14.95 3.97
C GLY A 15 -4.72 -15.49 5.06
N HIS A 16 -5.31 -14.63 5.90
CA HIS A 16 -6.17 -14.98 7.02
C HIS A 16 -7.60 -14.46 6.87
N PHE A 17 -7.78 -13.27 6.28
CA PHE A 17 -9.08 -12.61 6.11
C PHE A 17 -9.24 -12.06 4.69
N ALA A 18 -10.47 -11.70 4.33
CA ALA A 18 -10.74 -11.06 3.04
C ALA A 18 -9.91 -9.78 2.88
N GLU A 19 -9.11 -9.71 1.82
CA GLU A 19 -8.18 -8.62 1.52
C GLU A 19 -8.87 -7.25 1.49
N ASN A 20 -8.13 -6.19 1.85
CA ASN A 20 -8.61 -4.81 1.77
C ASN A 20 -9.88 -4.52 2.58
N THR A 21 -10.09 -5.24 3.68
CA THR A 21 -11.21 -5.03 4.62
C THR A 21 -10.71 -4.58 5.99
N ILE A 22 -11.58 -3.97 6.79
CA ILE A 22 -11.25 -3.59 8.18
C ILE A 22 -10.88 -4.83 9.01
N GLU A 23 -11.52 -5.96 8.76
CA GLU A 23 -11.25 -7.23 9.43
C GLU A 23 -9.84 -7.76 9.12
N SER A 24 -9.41 -7.67 7.85
CA SER A 24 -8.06 -8.05 7.44
C SER A 24 -7.00 -7.11 8.05
N ILE A 25 -7.27 -5.81 8.04
CA ILE A 25 -6.42 -4.79 8.66
C ILE A 25 -6.30 -5.04 10.17
N LYS A 26 -7.44 -5.25 10.85
CA LYS A 26 -7.45 -5.59 12.28
C LYS A 26 -6.61 -6.84 12.57
N LYS A 27 -6.77 -7.89 11.77
CA LYS A 27 -5.98 -9.12 11.93
C LYS A 27 -4.48 -8.87 11.78
N ALA A 28 -4.06 -8.04 10.81
CA ALA A 28 -2.65 -7.67 10.67
C ALA A 28 -2.13 -6.94 11.92
N MET A 29 -2.90 -5.98 12.45
CA MET A 29 -2.57 -5.28 13.70
C MET A 29 -2.45 -6.25 14.89
N ASP A 30 -3.40 -7.18 15.02
CA ASP A 30 -3.40 -8.21 16.09
C ASP A 30 -2.18 -9.16 15.98
N LEU A 31 -1.63 -9.37 14.78
CA LEU A 31 -0.41 -10.13 14.53
C LEU A 31 0.88 -9.33 14.79
N GLY A 32 0.77 -8.05 15.14
CA GLY A 32 1.91 -7.21 15.53
C GLY A 32 2.78 -6.73 14.36
N VAL A 33 2.18 -6.46 13.19
CA VAL A 33 2.88 -5.86 12.05
C VAL A 33 3.43 -4.47 12.38
N ASP A 34 4.45 -4.04 11.67
CA ASP A 34 4.95 -2.65 11.74
C ASP A 34 4.14 -1.72 10.82
N GLY A 35 3.55 -2.26 9.76
CA GLY A 35 2.76 -1.51 8.78
C GLY A 35 1.69 -2.35 8.09
N ILE A 36 0.82 -1.65 7.36
CA ILE A 36 -0.28 -2.23 6.60
C ILE A 36 -0.22 -1.62 5.19
N GLU A 37 -0.37 -2.45 4.19
CA GLU A 37 -0.52 -2.01 2.81
C GLU A 37 -1.97 -2.21 2.38
N ILE A 38 -2.50 -1.26 1.60
CA ILE A 38 -3.85 -1.26 1.02
C ILE A 38 -3.85 -0.66 -0.38
N ASP A 39 -4.79 -1.12 -1.21
CA ASP A 39 -5.01 -0.60 -2.57
C ASP A 39 -6.20 0.35 -2.62
N VAL A 40 -6.12 1.45 -3.38
CA VAL A 40 -7.22 2.40 -3.50
C VAL A 40 -7.63 2.69 -4.95
N HIS A 41 -8.94 2.83 -5.14
CA HIS A 41 -9.58 3.33 -6.37
C HIS A 41 -10.49 4.51 -6.05
N ARG A 42 -10.70 5.38 -7.05
CA ARG A 42 -11.69 6.46 -6.95
C ARG A 42 -13.02 5.98 -7.52
N CYS A 43 -14.09 6.08 -6.74
CA CYS A 43 -15.45 5.73 -7.20
C CYS A 43 -16.12 6.90 -7.97
N ALA A 44 -17.26 6.65 -8.62
CA ALA A 44 -17.96 7.63 -9.45
C ALA A 44 -18.34 8.91 -8.67
N THR A 45 -18.58 8.83 -7.38
CA THR A 45 -18.91 9.98 -6.53
C THR A 45 -17.69 10.66 -5.90
N GLY A 46 -16.47 10.23 -6.27
CA GLY A 46 -15.22 10.91 -5.95
C GLY A 46 -14.49 10.42 -4.72
N GLN A 47 -15.08 9.56 -3.89
CA GLN A 47 -14.41 9.02 -2.71
C GLN A 47 -13.39 7.93 -3.09
N LEU A 48 -12.33 7.80 -2.29
CA LEU A 48 -11.41 6.67 -2.40
C LEU A 48 -11.94 5.47 -1.62
N VAL A 49 -12.05 4.34 -2.30
CA VAL A 49 -12.47 3.06 -1.74
C VAL A 49 -11.32 2.07 -1.79
N VAL A 50 -11.28 1.14 -0.83
CA VAL A 50 -10.17 0.21 -0.65
C VAL A 50 -10.53 -1.12 -1.29
N LEU A 51 -9.93 -1.39 -2.44
CA LEU A 51 -10.09 -2.60 -3.24
C LEU A 51 -8.91 -2.74 -4.19
N HIS A 52 -8.47 -3.96 -4.50
CA HIS A 52 -7.34 -4.18 -5.42
C HIS A 52 -7.76 -4.10 -6.89
N ASP A 53 -8.81 -4.83 -7.25
CA ASP A 53 -9.22 -5.00 -8.65
C ASP A 53 -9.95 -3.76 -9.18
N PHE A 54 -9.90 -3.54 -10.48
CA PHE A 54 -10.67 -2.49 -11.15
C PHE A 54 -12.18 -2.79 -11.18
N THR A 55 -12.56 -4.05 -10.88
CA THR A 55 -13.95 -4.51 -10.87
C THR A 55 -14.30 -5.21 -9.55
N LEU A 56 -15.60 -5.34 -9.29
CA LEU A 56 -16.13 -5.93 -8.05
C LEU A 56 -16.16 -7.47 -8.08
N ASP A 57 -16.06 -8.07 -9.25
CA ASP A 57 -16.46 -9.43 -9.58
C ASP A 57 -15.75 -10.53 -8.76
N ARG A 58 -14.44 -10.38 -8.50
CA ARG A 58 -13.67 -11.41 -7.79
C ARG A 58 -13.94 -11.44 -6.29
N MET A 59 -14.11 -10.26 -5.70
CA MET A 59 -14.10 -10.09 -4.25
C MET A 59 -15.48 -9.90 -3.64
N THR A 60 -16.50 -9.54 -4.43
CA THR A 60 -17.82 -9.19 -3.91
C THR A 60 -18.93 -10.01 -4.58
N ASP A 61 -20.15 -9.86 -4.08
CA ASP A 61 -21.40 -10.36 -4.66
C ASP A 61 -21.96 -9.45 -5.75
N ALA A 62 -21.30 -8.32 -6.04
CA ALA A 62 -21.65 -7.38 -7.10
C ALA A 62 -20.67 -7.49 -8.28
N THR A 63 -21.00 -6.84 -9.40
CA THR A 63 -20.21 -6.85 -10.64
C THR A 63 -19.99 -5.45 -11.20
N GLY A 64 -18.98 -5.32 -12.07
CA GLY A 64 -18.70 -4.09 -12.82
C GLY A 64 -17.56 -3.23 -12.24
N GLU A 65 -17.23 -2.19 -13.00
CA GLU A 65 -16.07 -1.33 -12.69
C GLU A 65 -16.31 -0.46 -11.45
N VAL A 66 -15.34 -0.44 -10.54
CA VAL A 66 -15.35 0.37 -9.30
C VAL A 66 -15.52 1.87 -9.60
N SER A 67 -14.83 2.36 -10.62
CA SER A 67 -14.86 3.77 -11.02
C SER A 67 -16.23 4.25 -11.54
N LYS A 68 -17.09 3.33 -11.95
CA LYS A 68 -18.45 3.61 -12.46
C LYS A 68 -19.54 3.48 -11.37
N GLN A 69 -19.20 2.94 -10.21
CA GLN A 69 -20.15 2.78 -9.09
C GLN A 69 -20.12 3.98 -8.16
N THR A 70 -21.27 4.36 -7.64
CA THR A 70 -21.37 5.35 -6.55
C THR A 70 -20.90 4.72 -5.23
N LEU A 71 -20.48 5.56 -4.26
CA LEU A 71 -20.13 5.05 -2.93
C LEU A 71 -21.30 4.27 -2.29
N LYS A 72 -22.54 4.73 -2.53
CA LYS A 72 -23.74 4.05 -2.00
C LYS A 72 -23.92 2.64 -2.56
N GLU A 73 -23.61 2.41 -3.82
CA GLU A 73 -23.62 1.08 -4.46
C GLU A 73 -22.49 0.21 -3.91
N LEU A 74 -21.28 0.75 -3.84
CA LEU A 74 -20.12 0.04 -3.31
C LEU A 74 -20.31 -0.40 -1.84
N LYS A 75 -20.97 0.44 -1.02
CA LYS A 75 -21.29 0.11 0.37
C LYS A 75 -22.37 -0.97 0.54
N ARG A 76 -23.08 -1.32 -0.53
CA ARG A 76 -24.05 -2.43 -0.54
C ARG A 76 -23.42 -3.74 -0.96
N ALA A 77 -22.32 -3.69 -1.71
CA ALA A 77 -21.58 -4.88 -2.12
C ALA A 77 -20.94 -5.56 -0.91
N VAL A 78 -21.10 -6.87 -0.83
CA VAL A 78 -20.62 -7.69 0.29
C VAL A 78 -19.34 -8.41 -0.15
N VAL A 79 -18.24 -8.13 0.54
CA VAL A 79 -16.94 -8.75 0.28
C VAL A 79 -16.90 -10.14 0.94
N LYS A 80 -16.69 -11.19 0.12
CA LYS A 80 -16.56 -12.59 0.58
C LYS A 80 -17.67 -13.03 1.56
N GLY A 81 -18.89 -12.48 1.38
CA GLY A 81 -20.09 -12.89 2.11
C GLY A 81 -20.29 -12.26 3.50
N TYR A 82 -19.35 -11.44 4.01
CA TYR A 82 -19.45 -10.92 5.38
C TYR A 82 -18.79 -9.56 5.66
N CYS A 83 -17.95 -9.03 4.76
CA CYS A 83 -17.30 -7.74 4.93
C CYS A 83 -17.86 -6.68 3.99
N GLN A 84 -17.52 -5.43 4.25
CA GLN A 84 -17.84 -4.29 3.38
C GLN A 84 -16.56 -3.72 2.75
N ILE A 85 -16.71 -3.05 1.61
CA ILE A 85 -15.64 -2.25 1.00
C ILE A 85 -15.45 -1.00 1.87
N PRO A 86 -14.27 -0.81 2.51
CA PRO A 86 -14.02 0.42 3.27
C PRO A 86 -13.64 1.58 2.35
N THR A 87 -13.85 2.80 2.81
CA THR A 87 -13.22 4.00 2.23
C THR A 87 -11.83 4.19 2.84
N LEU A 88 -10.95 4.91 2.14
CA LEU A 88 -9.65 5.31 2.69
C LEU A 88 -9.82 6.12 4.00
N SER A 89 -10.85 6.96 4.09
CA SER A 89 -11.15 7.74 5.30
C SER A 89 -11.47 6.84 6.50
N GLU A 90 -12.24 5.76 6.29
CA GLU A 90 -12.55 4.78 7.33
C GLU A 90 -11.30 4.01 7.76
N VAL A 91 -10.42 3.63 6.82
CA VAL A 91 -9.16 2.97 7.15
C VAL A 91 -8.22 3.89 7.93
N LEU A 92 -8.03 5.13 7.48
CA LEU A 92 -7.21 6.12 8.22
C LEU A 92 -7.74 6.34 9.65
N ALA A 93 -9.07 6.45 9.83
CA ALA A 93 -9.67 6.58 11.15
C ALA A 93 -9.50 5.33 12.01
N PHE A 94 -9.54 4.13 11.41
CA PHE A 94 -9.40 2.86 12.11
C PHE A 94 -7.96 2.58 12.56
N VAL A 95 -6.99 2.80 11.67
CA VAL A 95 -5.54 2.61 11.96
C VAL A 95 -5.03 3.66 12.97
N ASP A 96 -5.57 4.88 12.92
CA ASP A 96 -5.40 5.92 13.94
C ASP A 96 -3.91 6.24 14.23
N ASN A 97 -3.09 6.40 13.19
CA ASN A 97 -1.66 6.73 13.28
C ASN A 97 -0.79 5.74 14.11
N LYS A 98 -1.29 4.54 14.43
CA LYS A 98 -0.60 3.56 15.28
C LYS A 98 0.36 2.65 14.51
N PHE A 99 0.21 2.59 13.19
CA PHE A 99 0.98 1.74 12.27
C PHE A 99 1.36 2.53 11.03
N LEU A 100 2.44 2.12 10.37
CA LEU A 100 2.74 2.60 9.03
C LEU A 100 1.60 2.18 8.08
N LEU A 101 1.07 3.11 7.29
CA LEU A 101 0.08 2.81 6.26
C LEU A 101 0.67 3.08 4.87
N ASN A 102 0.88 2.03 4.09
CA ASN A 102 1.23 2.12 2.67
C ASN A 102 -0.05 2.10 1.83
N ILE A 103 -0.30 3.17 1.09
CA ILE A 103 -1.50 3.37 0.26
C ILE A 103 -1.09 3.26 -1.20
N GLU A 104 -1.38 2.12 -1.84
CA GLU A 104 -1.13 1.95 -3.28
C GLU A 104 -2.24 2.60 -4.10
N LEU A 105 -1.86 3.54 -4.97
CA LEU A 105 -2.77 4.15 -5.94
C LEU A 105 -2.89 3.27 -7.18
N LYS A 106 -4.07 2.67 -7.41
CA LYS A 106 -4.35 1.75 -8.53
C LYS A 106 -5.08 2.44 -9.68
N GLY A 107 -6.15 3.12 -9.36
CA GLY A 107 -7.05 3.74 -10.33
C GLY A 107 -6.60 5.12 -10.78
N GLN A 108 -7.09 5.56 -11.94
CA GLN A 108 -6.93 6.94 -12.39
C GLN A 108 -7.60 7.93 -11.42
N ASP A 109 -7.14 9.18 -11.41
CA ASP A 109 -7.69 10.27 -10.57
C ASP A 109 -7.68 10.01 -9.06
N THR A 110 -6.83 9.07 -8.57
CA THR A 110 -6.69 8.77 -7.14
C THR A 110 -5.76 9.75 -6.42
N ALA A 111 -4.75 10.26 -7.10
CA ALA A 111 -3.65 11.03 -6.52
C ALA A 111 -4.13 12.29 -5.78
N LYS A 112 -4.96 13.11 -6.44
CA LYS A 112 -5.48 14.35 -5.87
C LYS A 112 -6.29 14.14 -4.59
N GLU A 113 -7.20 13.17 -4.62
CA GLU A 113 -8.05 12.90 -3.45
C GLU A 113 -7.25 12.24 -2.32
N ALA A 114 -6.27 11.37 -2.64
CA ALA A 114 -5.36 10.80 -1.65
C ALA A 114 -4.54 11.89 -0.96
N ALA A 115 -3.88 12.76 -1.72
CA ALA A 115 -3.08 13.85 -1.15
C ALA A 115 -3.92 14.79 -0.28
N ARG A 116 -5.14 15.16 -0.72
CA ARG A 116 -6.08 15.99 0.04
C ARG A 116 -6.49 15.33 1.37
N LEU A 117 -6.86 14.05 1.31
CA LEU A 117 -7.33 13.32 2.47
C LEU A 117 -6.20 13.09 3.49
N ILE A 118 -5.00 12.71 3.03
CA ILE A 118 -3.82 12.55 3.88
C ILE A 118 -3.49 13.87 4.59
N THR A 119 -3.43 14.98 3.84
CA THR A 119 -3.18 16.30 4.41
C THR A 119 -4.22 16.66 5.49
N PHE A 120 -5.51 16.39 5.23
CA PHE A 120 -6.56 16.60 6.23
C PHE A 120 -6.35 15.77 7.50
N PHE A 121 -5.96 14.49 7.37
CA PHE A 121 -5.73 13.62 8.52
C PHE A 121 -4.49 14.03 9.31
N VAL A 122 -3.43 14.50 8.64
CA VAL A 122 -2.25 15.05 9.32
C VAL A 122 -2.60 16.35 10.05
N ASP A 123 -3.27 17.29 9.39
CA ASP A 123 -3.57 18.60 9.97
C ASP A 123 -4.62 18.57 11.08
N LYS A 124 -5.57 17.64 11.04
CA LYS A 124 -6.78 17.67 11.86
C LYS A 124 -7.07 16.41 12.68
N LYS A 125 -6.36 15.30 12.41
CA LYS A 125 -6.64 13.99 13.02
C LYS A 125 -5.43 13.35 13.70
N GLY A 126 -4.32 14.07 13.84
CA GLY A 126 -3.14 13.62 14.57
C GLY A 126 -2.27 12.61 13.83
N TRP A 127 -2.46 12.42 12.54
CA TRP A 127 -1.55 11.63 11.73
C TRP A 127 -0.22 12.36 11.51
N GLU A 128 0.84 11.60 11.31
CA GLU A 128 2.15 12.10 10.95
C GLU A 128 2.55 11.56 9.57
N TYR A 129 3.14 12.40 8.71
CA TYR A 129 3.62 11.98 7.38
C TYR A 129 4.54 10.75 7.45
N LYS A 130 5.41 10.67 8.45
CA LYS A 130 6.34 9.53 8.61
C LYS A 130 5.67 8.15 8.75
N ASN A 131 4.37 8.12 9.10
CA ASN A 131 3.56 6.90 9.23
C ASN A 131 2.70 6.63 7.99
N ILE A 132 2.95 7.33 6.88
CA ILE A 132 2.25 7.15 5.62
C ILE A 132 3.27 6.96 4.51
N ILE A 133 2.99 6.07 3.57
CA ILE A 133 3.65 6.00 2.26
C ILE A 133 2.54 5.96 1.22
N VAL A 134 2.64 6.79 0.19
CA VAL A 134 1.82 6.65 -1.02
C VAL A 134 2.66 5.97 -2.08
N SER A 135 2.21 4.84 -2.57
CA SER A 135 2.95 4.07 -3.57
C SER A 135 2.15 3.83 -4.84
N SER A 136 2.82 3.60 -5.96
CA SER A 136 2.18 3.25 -7.23
C SER A 136 3.16 2.64 -8.22
N PHE A 137 2.66 1.80 -9.13
CA PHE A 137 3.32 1.44 -10.39
C PHE A 137 3.27 2.58 -11.41
N GLN A 138 2.34 3.53 -11.24
CA GLN A 138 2.06 4.58 -12.20
C GLN A 138 2.80 5.86 -11.82
N ARG A 139 3.85 6.18 -12.57
CA ARG A 139 4.67 7.38 -12.38
C ARG A 139 3.83 8.68 -12.34
N ASN A 140 2.86 8.82 -13.25
CA ASN A 140 2.03 10.02 -13.32
C ASN A 140 1.23 10.29 -12.04
N LEU A 141 0.78 9.26 -11.33
CA LEU A 141 0.08 9.41 -10.05
C LEU A 141 1.02 9.90 -8.95
N LEU A 142 2.24 9.38 -8.90
CA LEU A 142 3.25 9.83 -7.94
C LEU A 142 3.69 11.28 -8.22
N GLU A 143 3.88 11.65 -9.48
CA GLU A 143 4.17 13.04 -9.87
C GLU A 143 3.03 14.00 -9.45
N GLU A 144 1.77 13.57 -9.60
CA GLU A 144 0.62 14.39 -9.19
C GLU A 144 0.59 14.56 -7.66
N VAL A 145 0.80 13.49 -6.87
CA VAL A 145 0.88 13.61 -5.40
C VAL A 145 2.01 14.54 -5.00
N TYR A 146 3.21 14.37 -5.57
CA TYR A 146 4.37 15.20 -5.29
C TYR A 146 4.12 16.69 -5.55
N LYS A 147 3.48 17.02 -6.68
CA LYS A 147 3.11 18.40 -7.04
C LYS A 147 2.09 19.02 -6.08
N ILE A 148 1.18 18.22 -5.53
CA ILE A 148 0.14 18.69 -4.61
C ILE A 148 0.68 18.87 -3.19
N ASN A 149 1.46 17.91 -2.70
CA ASN A 149 2.05 17.95 -1.36
C ASN A 149 3.33 17.10 -1.30
N ASP A 150 4.47 17.74 -1.42
CA ASP A 150 5.81 17.15 -1.41
C ASP A 150 6.27 16.61 -0.03
N LYS A 151 5.46 16.80 1.02
CA LYS A 151 5.70 16.23 2.36
C LYS A 151 5.19 14.79 2.50
N ILE A 152 4.36 14.31 1.57
CA ILE A 152 3.86 12.94 1.58
C ILE A 152 4.96 12.00 1.13
N PRO A 153 5.42 11.06 1.97
CA PRO A 153 6.42 10.06 1.57
C PRO A 153 5.91 9.21 0.41
N LEU A 154 6.75 9.05 -0.62
CA LEU A 154 6.40 8.30 -1.82
C LEU A 154 7.21 7.01 -1.94
N GLY A 155 6.60 5.98 -2.53
CA GLY A 155 7.20 4.72 -2.88
C GLY A 155 6.95 4.36 -4.34
N VAL A 156 8.00 4.05 -5.10
CA VAL A 156 7.86 3.57 -6.47
C VAL A 156 7.77 2.06 -6.46
N ILE A 157 6.74 1.51 -7.09
CA ILE A 157 6.55 0.05 -7.20
C ILE A 157 7.00 -0.41 -8.58
N THR A 158 7.78 -1.49 -8.65
CA THR A 158 8.14 -2.15 -9.91
C THR A 158 8.25 -3.66 -9.76
N GLU A 159 7.93 -4.38 -10.84
CA GLU A 159 8.12 -5.82 -10.98
C GLU A 159 8.85 -6.21 -12.28
N THR A 160 9.35 -5.21 -13.03
CA THR A 160 9.96 -5.45 -14.35
C THR A 160 11.20 -4.63 -14.63
N ASN A 161 11.28 -3.35 -14.18
CA ASN A 161 12.32 -2.40 -14.59
C ASN A 161 12.81 -1.55 -13.42
N ILE A 162 13.99 -1.87 -12.91
CA ILE A 162 14.61 -1.17 -11.77
C ILE A 162 15.11 0.22 -12.18
N GLU A 163 15.70 0.36 -13.38
CA GLU A 163 16.24 1.62 -13.88
C GLU A 163 15.15 2.69 -14.03
N GLU A 164 13.98 2.30 -14.57
CA GLU A 164 12.82 3.18 -14.66
C GLU A 164 12.26 3.55 -13.28
N ALA A 165 12.30 2.61 -12.33
CA ALA A 165 11.88 2.88 -10.96
C ALA A 165 12.81 3.88 -10.27
N ILE A 166 14.12 3.77 -10.46
CA ILE A 166 15.12 4.73 -9.95
C ILE A 166 14.88 6.11 -10.57
N ALA A 167 14.76 6.20 -11.90
CA ALA A 167 14.49 7.47 -12.57
C ALA A 167 13.18 8.14 -12.11
N THR A 168 12.16 7.33 -11.83
CA THR A 168 10.91 7.83 -11.26
C THR A 168 11.10 8.31 -9.81
N ALA A 169 11.83 7.52 -8.98
CA ALA A 169 12.09 7.85 -7.59
C ALA A 169 12.89 9.16 -7.44
N GLU A 170 13.89 9.38 -8.29
CA GLU A 170 14.64 10.64 -8.35
C GLU A 170 13.72 11.82 -8.67
N LEU A 171 12.86 11.68 -9.70
CA LEU A 171 11.97 12.74 -10.16
C LEU A 171 10.99 13.20 -9.09
N VAL A 172 10.39 12.26 -8.36
CA VAL A 172 9.38 12.53 -7.33
C VAL A 172 9.94 12.57 -5.92
N LYS A 173 11.27 12.47 -5.77
CA LYS A 173 11.98 12.38 -4.48
C LYS A 173 11.39 11.31 -3.56
N ALA A 174 11.13 10.13 -4.12
CA ALA A 174 10.58 9.01 -3.37
C ALA A 174 11.53 8.56 -2.25
N GLU A 175 10.99 8.17 -1.10
CA GLU A 175 11.77 7.62 0.01
C GLU A 175 12.07 6.12 -0.14
N SER A 176 11.26 5.41 -0.94
CA SER A 176 11.36 3.95 -1.06
C SER A 176 11.11 3.45 -2.47
N ILE A 177 11.73 2.31 -2.79
CA ILE A 177 11.44 1.51 -3.98
C ILE A 177 10.94 0.15 -3.51
N HIS A 178 9.77 -0.23 -4.01
CA HIS A 178 9.12 -1.49 -3.72
C HIS A 178 9.32 -2.43 -4.91
N LEU A 179 9.97 -3.59 -4.67
CA LEU A 179 10.32 -4.52 -5.72
C LEU A 179 9.66 -5.89 -5.52
N ASN A 180 9.24 -6.50 -6.62
CA ASN A 180 8.94 -7.92 -6.58
C ASN A 180 10.17 -8.68 -6.07
N TYR A 181 9.99 -9.51 -5.04
CA TYR A 181 11.08 -10.21 -4.37
C TYR A 181 11.91 -11.12 -5.30
N THR A 182 11.37 -11.48 -6.47
CA THR A 182 12.08 -12.29 -7.48
C THR A 182 13.16 -11.50 -8.22
N MET A 183 13.06 -10.17 -8.23
CA MET A 183 14.06 -9.27 -8.84
C MET A 183 15.26 -9.01 -7.92
N LEU A 184 15.13 -9.30 -6.61
CA LEU A 184 16.12 -8.91 -5.61
C LEU A 184 17.31 -9.88 -5.59
N THR A 185 18.50 -9.30 -5.67
CA THR A 185 19.79 -9.88 -5.28
C THR A 185 20.40 -9.04 -4.17
N GLU A 186 21.46 -9.55 -3.52
CA GLU A 186 22.16 -8.80 -2.48
C GLU A 186 22.75 -7.50 -3.03
N GLU A 187 23.34 -7.56 -4.23
CA GLU A 187 23.96 -6.42 -4.93
C GLU A 187 22.92 -5.32 -5.25
N ILE A 188 21.75 -5.71 -5.76
CA ILE A 188 20.67 -4.75 -6.05
C ILE A 188 20.17 -4.07 -4.77
N VAL A 189 20.05 -4.82 -3.67
CA VAL A 189 19.63 -4.24 -2.40
C VAL A 189 20.68 -3.27 -1.86
N GLU A 190 21.97 -3.63 -1.92
CA GLU A 190 23.06 -2.75 -1.48
C GLU A 190 23.08 -1.45 -2.29
N GLU A 191 23.01 -1.53 -3.63
CA GLU A 191 22.99 -0.36 -4.51
C GLU A 191 21.81 0.57 -4.22
N LEU A 192 20.59 0.03 -4.16
CA LEU A 192 19.40 0.84 -3.93
C LEU A 192 19.39 1.49 -2.53
N LYS A 193 19.94 0.81 -1.53
CA LYS A 193 19.99 1.32 -0.15
C LYS A 193 20.94 2.49 0.07
N GLU A 194 21.75 2.84 -0.91
CA GLU A 194 22.52 4.09 -0.85
C GLU A 194 21.61 5.32 -0.81
N ASN A 195 20.44 5.24 -1.47
CA ASN A 195 19.54 6.39 -1.64
C ASN A 195 18.08 6.15 -1.21
N TYR A 196 17.64 4.88 -1.13
CA TYR A 196 16.24 4.52 -0.92
C TYR A 196 16.07 3.45 0.14
N LYS A 197 14.91 3.41 0.79
CA LYS A 197 14.45 2.24 1.52
C LYS A 197 14.00 1.18 0.50
N VAL A 198 14.41 -0.07 0.70
CA VAL A 198 14.05 -1.19 -0.19
C VAL A 198 12.97 -2.04 0.48
N ILE A 199 11.80 -2.13 -0.14
CA ILE A 199 10.66 -2.93 0.34
C ILE A 199 10.39 -4.06 -0.64
N ALA A 200 10.39 -5.30 -0.16
CA ALA A 200 10.14 -6.49 -0.98
C ALA A 200 8.65 -6.89 -0.95
N PHE A 201 8.04 -7.20 -2.10
CA PHE A 201 6.67 -7.71 -2.20
C PHE A 201 6.56 -8.87 -3.22
N THR A 202 5.60 -9.77 -3.14
CA THR A 202 4.87 -10.19 -1.95
C THR A 202 5.54 -11.47 -1.45
N VAL A 203 6.09 -11.45 -0.25
CA VAL A 203 6.98 -12.52 0.24
C VAL A 203 6.20 -13.40 1.21
N ASN A 204 5.77 -14.59 0.76
CA ASN A 204 4.85 -15.45 1.51
C ASN A 204 5.46 -16.75 2.03
N ASN A 205 6.52 -17.23 1.38
CA ASN A 205 7.09 -18.55 1.66
C ASN A 205 8.36 -18.45 2.51
N LEU A 206 8.59 -19.41 3.39
CA LEU A 206 9.70 -19.40 4.36
C LEU A 206 11.09 -19.27 3.71
N ASN A 207 11.33 -19.95 2.57
CA ASN A 207 12.64 -19.87 1.89
C ASN A 207 12.91 -18.49 1.29
N PRO A 208 11.99 -17.88 0.48
CA PRO A 208 12.10 -16.47 0.10
C PRO A 208 12.25 -15.52 1.30
N ILE A 209 11.46 -15.68 2.37
CA ILE A 209 11.58 -14.84 3.57
C ILE A 209 13.02 -14.85 4.11
N LYS A 210 13.61 -16.04 4.32
CA LYS A 210 14.99 -16.18 4.83
C LYS A 210 15.99 -15.51 3.89
N ARG A 211 15.88 -15.76 2.57
CA ARG A 211 16.76 -15.19 1.57
C ARG A 211 16.68 -13.66 1.54
N ILE A 212 15.48 -13.09 1.47
CA ILE A 212 15.29 -11.64 1.37
C ILE A 212 15.71 -10.93 2.68
N LYS A 213 15.51 -11.58 3.84
CA LYS A 213 16.07 -11.09 5.12
C LYS A 213 17.59 -11.01 5.10
N SER A 214 18.29 -12.00 4.51
CA SER A 214 19.76 -11.98 4.46
C SER A 214 20.29 -10.83 3.61
N TYR A 215 19.59 -10.38 2.57
CA TYR A 215 19.95 -9.23 1.74
C TYR A 215 19.83 -7.88 2.46
N GLY A 216 19.13 -7.86 3.61
CA GLY A 216 19.05 -6.66 4.44
C GLY A 216 18.08 -5.61 3.92
N VAL A 217 16.97 -6.00 3.27
CA VAL A 217 15.88 -5.09 2.89
C VAL A 217 15.31 -4.37 4.12
N ASP A 218 14.70 -3.21 3.92
CA ASP A 218 14.11 -2.41 5.01
C ASP A 218 12.70 -2.85 5.38
N GLY A 219 11.97 -3.48 4.44
CA GLY A 219 10.64 -4.00 4.69
C GLY A 219 10.25 -5.17 3.81
N MET A 220 9.27 -5.95 4.27
CA MET A 220 8.62 -7.01 3.51
C MET A 220 7.11 -6.87 3.60
N ILE A 221 6.45 -6.87 2.43
CA ILE A 221 5.00 -6.96 2.29
C ILE A 221 4.63 -8.44 2.13
N THR A 222 3.72 -8.94 2.98
CA THR A 222 3.34 -10.35 3.03
C THR A 222 1.85 -10.56 3.29
N ASP A 223 1.28 -11.63 2.72
CA ASP A 223 -0.08 -12.09 3.01
C ASP A 223 -0.16 -12.75 4.41
N PHE A 224 0.98 -13.21 4.95
CA PHE A 224 1.09 -13.99 6.18
C PHE A 224 2.09 -13.36 7.16
N PRO A 225 1.70 -12.26 7.85
CA PRO A 225 2.61 -11.56 8.76
C PRO A 225 3.20 -12.43 9.87
N ASP A 226 2.46 -13.45 10.30
CA ASP A 226 2.87 -14.44 11.31
C ASP A 226 4.03 -15.35 10.89
N ARG A 227 4.48 -15.29 9.62
CA ARG A 227 5.62 -16.07 9.10
C ARG A 227 6.94 -15.30 9.12
N ILE A 228 6.92 -14.00 9.30
CA ILE A 228 8.09 -13.12 9.32
C ILE A 228 8.51 -12.80 10.73
#